data_52e1b6efaaee52da6e15d915ce0d9d55
#
_entry.id   52e1b6efaaee52da6e15d915ce0d9d55
#
_cell.length_a   1.000
_cell.length_b   1.000
_cell.length_c   1.000
_cell.angle_alpha   90.00
_cell.angle_beta   90.00
_cell.angle_gamma   90.00
#
_symmetry.space_group_name_H-M   'P 1'
#
loop_
_entity.id
_entity.type
_entity.pdbx_description
1 polymer ?
#
loop_
_entity_poly.entity_id
_entity_poly.type
_entity_poly.pdbx_seq_one_letter_code
_entity_poly.pdbx_strand_id
1 'polypeptide(L)'
;MGRISEFVCPSCNMSWEARLGHGMGHAALGSVLEEFPPDIQQKILADTEGEQYPAFEFNYCPAVCWQCQKVVAVPVIYLHQAGQTYTAACPDCGNSIAVQTEDGEILCPHCGKENLTVEEIGRWD
;
A
#
# COMPACT_ATOMS: atom_id res chain seq x y z
N MET A 1 10.48 6.70 -7.90
CA MET A 1 9.33 7.14 -8.69
C MET A 1 8.18 6.15 -8.52
N GLY A 2 6.98 6.66 -8.35
CA GLY A 2 5.80 5.83 -8.24
C GLY A 2 5.16 5.56 -9.59
N ARG A 3 4.24 4.61 -9.62
CA ARG A 3 3.47 4.25 -10.81
C ARG A 3 1.99 4.30 -10.50
N ILE A 4 1.19 4.49 -11.54
CA ILE A 4 -0.25 4.44 -11.45
C ILE A 4 -0.68 3.19 -12.20
N SER A 5 -1.39 2.29 -11.51
CA SER A 5 -1.88 1.05 -12.11
C SER A 5 -3.40 1.04 -12.16
N GLU A 6 -3.94 0.47 -13.23
CA GLU A 6 -5.38 0.26 -13.37
C GLU A 6 -5.67 -1.22 -13.17
N PHE A 7 -6.65 -1.49 -12.32
CA PHE A 7 -7.11 -2.84 -12.00
C PHE A 7 -8.52 -3.00 -12.58
N VAL A 8 -8.68 -3.93 -13.50
CA VAL A 8 -9.95 -4.11 -14.22
C VAL A 8 -10.44 -5.56 -14.07
N CYS A 9 -11.71 -5.73 -13.76
CA CYS A 9 -12.33 -7.04 -13.76
C CYS A 9 -12.90 -7.34 -15.16
N PRO A 10 -12.42 -8.40 -15.82
CA PRO A 10 -12.92 -8.74 -17.15
C PRO A 10 -14.36 -9.27 -17.15
N SER A 11 -14.87 -9.68 -15.99
CA SER A 11 -16.23 -10.22 -15.87
C SER A 11 -17.27 -9.14 -15.61
N CYS A 12 -17.05 -8.28 -14.60
CA CYS A 12 -18.05 -7.27 -14.21
C CYS A 12 -17.73 -5.86 -14.70
N ASN A 13 -16.58 -5.67 -15.34
CA ASN A 13 -16.10 -4.39 -15.90
C ASN A 13 -15.83 -3.29 -14.85
N MET A 14 -15.79 -3.63 -13.56
CA MET A 14 -15.37 -2.67 -12.55
C MET A 14 -13.88 -2.40 -12.70
N SER A 15 -13.50 -1.16 -12.47
CA SER A 15 -12.09 -0.77 -12.52
C SER A 15 -11.72 0.15 -11.37
N TRP A 16 -10.44 0.10 -10.97
CA TRP A 16 -9.88 0.94 -9.93
C TRP A 16 -8.50 1.39 -10.36
N GLU A 17 -8.15 2.63 -10.01
CA GLU A 17 -6.80 3.13 -10.20
C GLU A 17 -6.13 3.30 -8.85
N ALA A 18 -4.85 2.96 -8.77
CA ALA A 18 -4.08 3.10 -7.54
C ALA A 18 -2.70 3.66 -7.84
N ARG A 19 -2.25 4.58 -7.01
CA ARG A 19 -0.88 5.09 -7.04
C ARG A 19 -0.03 4.18 -6.18
N LEU A 20 0.94 3.52 -6.80
CA LEU A 20 1.78 2.51 -6.16
C LEU A 20 3.24 2.92 -6.18
N GLY A 21 4.04 2.28 -5.33
CA GLY A 21 5.45 2.60 -5.21
C GLY A 21 5.70 3.74 -4.24
N HIS A 22 6.72 4.55 -4.53
CA HIS A 22 7.09 5.69 -3.67
C HIS A 22 7.52 6.87 -4.53
N GLY A 23 7.29 8.08 -4.01
CA GLY A 23 7.73 9.32 -4.64
C GLY A 23 8.99 9.86 -3.98
N MET A 24 9.47 10.99 -4.49
CA MET A 24 10.67 11.64 -3.96
C MET A 24 10.48 12.11 -2.51
N GLY A 25 9.26 12.44 -2.10
CA GLY A 25 8.95 12.84 -0.72
C GLY A 25 9.07 11.73 0.30
N HIS A 26 9.29 10.48 -0.12
CA HIS A 26 9.37 9.32 0.78
C HIS A 26 10.82 8.90 1.06
N ALA A 27 11.78 9.77 0.81
CA ALA A 27 13.20 9.46 1.05
C ALA A 27 13.58 9.55 2.52
N ALA A 28 12.86 10.33 3.33
CA ALA A 28 13.14 10.52 4.75
C ALA A 28 12.06 9.85 5.61
N LEU A 29 12.48 9.23 6.71
CA LEU A 29 11.54 8.54 7.61
C LEU A 29 10.49 9.50 8.17
N GLY A 30 10.86 10.73 8.51
CA GLY A 30 9.92 11.72 9.03
C GLY A 30 8.76 12.01 8.09
N SER A 31 9.03 12.06 6.78
CA SER A 31 7.98 12.27 5.78
C SER A 31 7.09 11.04 5.63
N VAL A 32 7.68 9.84 5.73
CA VAL A 32 6.96 8.58 5.60
C VAL A 32 6.02 8.35 6.79
N LEU A 33 6.42 8.76 8.00
CA LEU A 33 5.60 8.59 9.20
C LEU A 33 4.22 9.22 9.07
N GLU A 34 4.12 10.32 8.34
CA GLU A 34 2.84 11.02 8.14
C GLU A 34 1.80 10.18 7.40
N GLU A 35 2.24 9.13 6.69
CA GLU A 35 1.36 8.24 5.94
C GLU A 35 0.68 7.18 6.82
N PHE A 36 1.08 7.07 8.08
CA PHE A 36 0.58 6.05 9.01
C PHE A 36 -0.21 6.69 10.16
N PRO A 37 -1.16 5.93 10.76
CA PRO A 37 -1.87 6.43 11.94
C PRO A 37 -0.94 6.52 13.16
N PRO A 38 -1.31 7.33 14.19
CA PRO A 38 -0.41 7.60 15.31
C PRO A 38 0.08 6.38 16.07
N ASP A 39 -0.73 5.33 16.20
CA ASP A 39 -0.34 4.10 16.89
C ASP A 39 0.79 3.37 16.13
N ILE A 40 0.71 3.32 14.82
CA ILE A 40 1.76 2.73 13.97
C ILE A 40 3.00 3.62 13.96
N GLN A 41 2.83 4.93 13.90
CA GLN A 41 3.95 5.87 13.99
C GLN A 41 4.78 5.63 15.24
N GLN A 42 4.14 5.42 16.38
CA GLN A 42 4.84 5.17 17.64
C GLN A 42 5.59 3.85 17.62
N LYS A 43 5.02 2.81 17.02
CA LYS A 43 5.72 1.53 16.86
C LYS A 43 6.97 1.66 15.99
N ILE A 44 6.86 2.40 14.89
CA ILE A 44 8.00 2.65 14.00
C ILE A 44 9.10 3.40 14.73
N LEU A 45 8.73 4.45 15.48
CA LEU A 45 9.69 5.25 16.24
C LEU A 45 10.37 4.41 17.32
N ALA A 46 9.63 3.54 18.00
CA ALA A 46 10.22 2.64 19.01
C ALA A 46 11.19 1.65 18.37
N ASP A 47 10.86 1.09 17.21
CA ASP A 47 11.70 0.13 16.51
C ASP A 47 12.96 0.77 15.93
N THR A 48 12.95 2.06 15.66
CA THR A 48 14.09 2.79 15.10
C THR A 48 14.83 3.64 16.15
N GLU A 49 14.46 3.52 17.42
CA GLU A 49 15.07 4.28 18.50
C GLU A 49 16.58 4.02 18.56
N GLY A 50 17.35 5.09 18.64
CA GLY A 50 18.79 5.01 18.67
C GLY A 50 19.48 4.93 17.31
N GLU A 51 18.73 4.80 16.24
CA GLU A 51 19.27 4.82 14.87
C GLU A 51 19.26 6.24 14.34
N GLN A 52 20.42 6.74 13.93
CA GLN A 52 20.51 8.09 13.37
C GLN A 52 19.94 8.15 11.95
N TYR A 53 20.20 7.13 11.13
CA TYR A 53 19.72 7.03 9.76
C TYR A 53 19.12 5.64 9.56
N PRO A 54 17.87 5.42 10.02
CA PRO A 54 17.24 4.10 9.89
C PRO A 54 17.10 3.69 8.44
N ALA A 55 17.51 2.46 8.14
CA ALA A 55 17.33 1.88 6.82
C ALA A 55 15.91 1.30 6.72
N PHE A 56 15.17 1.73 5.71
CA PHE A 56 13.80 1.28 5.51
C PHE A 56 13.46 1.23 4.02
N GLU A 57 12.40 0.49 3.72
CA GLU A 57 11.76 0.50 2.40
C GLU A 57 10.31 0.91 2.57
N PHE A 58 9.87 1.86 1.77
CA PHE A 58 8.50 2.36 1.80
C PHE A 58 7.90 2.27 0.41
N ASN A 59 6.67 1.74 0.32
CA ASN A 59 5.92 1.72 -0.92
C ASN A 59 4.43 1.78 -0.62
N TYR A 60 3.67 2.41 -1.52
CA TYR A 60 2.24 2.17 -1.58
C TYR A 60 2.04 0.86 -2.31
N CYS A 61 1.28 -0.04 -1.70
CA CYS A 61 1.00 -1.36 -2.25
C CYS A 61 -0.49 -1.52 -2.50
N PRO A 62 -0.89 -2.32 -3.50
CA PRO A 62 -2.30 -2.59 -3.73
C PRO A 62 -2.86 -3.47 -2.62
N ALA A 63 -4.09 -3.21 -2.24
CA ALA A 63 -4.80 -4.01 -1.26
C ALA A 63 -6.28 -4.08 -1.64
N VAL A 64 -6.92 -5.17 -1.24
CA VAL A 64 -8.35 -5.35 -1.48
C VAL A 64 -9.09 -5.16 -0.16
N CYS A 65 -10.04 -4.23 -0.15
CA CYS A 65 -10.95 -4.07 0.97
C CYS A 65 -12.29 -4.71 0.60
N TRP A 66 -12.57 -5.86 1.23
CA TRP A 66 -13.82 -6.58 0.97
C TRP A 66 -15.03 -5.86 1.56
N GLN A 67 -14.83 -5.08 2.63
CA GLN A 67 -15.88 -4.28 3.23
C GLN A 67 -16.34 -3.15 2.29
N CYS A 68 -15.38 -2.47 1.67
CA CYS A 68 -15.67 -1.39 0.71
C CYS A 68 -15.87 -1.91 -0.71
N GLN A 69 -15.54 -3.17 -0.95
CA GLN A 69 -15.61 -3.81 -2.27
C GLN A 69 -14.81 -3.06 -3.32
N LYS A 70 -13.54 -2.72 -2.98
CA LYS A 70 -12.67 -1.99 -3.90
C LYS A 70 -11.20 -2.29 -3.68
N VAL A 71 -10.39 -1.93 -4.68
CA VAL A 71 -8.93 -1.95 -4.59
C VAL A 71 -8.48 -0.58 -4.09
N VAL A 72 -7.58 -0.58 -3.12
CA VAL A 72 -7.01 0.65 -2.55
C VAL A 72 -5.49 0.54 -2.54
N ALA A 73 -4.81 1.68 -2.50
CA ALA A 73 -3.37 1.75 -2.26
C ALA A 73 -3.17 2.04 -0.78
N VAL A 74 -2.31 1.25 -0.13
CA VAL A 74 -2.00 1.45 1.30
C VAL A 74 -0.51 1.60 1.48
N PRO A 75 -0.07 2.45 2.43
CA PRO A 75 1.35 2.58 2.74
C PRO A 75 1.86 1.36 3.48
N VAL A 76 3.04 0.88 3.08
CA VAL A 76 3.74 -0.25 3.68
C VAL A 76 5.17 0.16 3.93
N ILE A 77 5.68 -0.08 5.13
CA ILE A 77 7.07 0.19 5.47
C ILE A 77 7.72 -1.08 6.01
N TYR A 78 8.94 -1.37 5.53
CA TYR A 78 9.78 -2.43 6.06
C TYR A 78 11.01 -1.80 6.72
N LEU A 79 11.22 -2.12 8.01
CA LEU A 79 12.36 -1.63 8.78
C LEU A 79 13.45 -2.71 8.78
N HIS A 80 14.55 -2.43 8.12
CA HIS A 80 15.62 -3.44 7.90
C HIS A 80 16.22 -3.95 9.18
N GLN A 81 16.57 -3.07 10.12
CA GLN A 81 17.24 -3.48 11.34
C GLN A 81 16.30 -4.21 12.31
N ALA A 82 15.09 -3.73 12.45
CA ALA A 82 14.09 -4.35 13.33
C ALA A 82 13.46 -5.60 12.71
N GLY A 83 13.53 -5.74 11.38
CA GLY A 83 12.90 -6.85 10.68
C GLY A 83 11.38 -6.83 10.73
N GLN A 84 10.78 -5.64 10.85
CA GLN A 84 9.34 -5.46 11.00
C GLN A 84 8.73 -4.79 9.79
N THR A 85 7.52 -5.22 9.44
CA THR A 85 6.71 -4.60 8.40
C THR A 85 5.44 -4.03 9.01
N TYR A 86 5.11 -2.79 8.67
CA TYR A 86 3.88 -2.14 9.11
C TYR A 86 3.06 -1.70 7.91
N THR A 87 1.75 -1.88 8.01
CA THR A 87 0.79 -1.46 6.99
C THR A 87 -0.32 -0.65 7.63
N ALA A 88 -0.87 0.30 6.91
CA ALA A 88 -2.07 1.01 7.35
C ALA A 88 -3.33 0.20 7.00
N ALA A 89 -4.42 0.51 7.68
CA ALA A 89 -5.72 -0.07 7.39
C ALA A 89 -6.34 0.59 6.14
N CYS A 90 -7.52 0.13 5.74
CA CYS A 90 -8.24 0.74 4.62
C CYS A 90 -8.48 2.23 4.90
N PRO A 91 -8.10 3.12 3.97
CA PRO A 91 -8.24 4.56 4.18
C PRO A 91 -9.70 5.03 4.28
N ASP A 92 -10.64 4.23 3.78
CA ASP A 92 -12.05 4.64 3.76
C ASP A 92 -12.87 4.08 4.93
N CYS A 93 -12.60 2.85 5.37
CA CYS A 93 -13.40 2.23 6.43
C CYS A 93 -12.61 1.89 7.70
N GLY A 94 -11.28 1.95 7.65
CA GLY A 94 -10.44 1.67 8.81
C GLY A 94 -10.27 0.20 9.16
N ASN A 95 -10.87 -0.72 8.40
CA ASN A 95 -10.72 -2.14 8.66
C ASN A 95 -9.35 -2.64 8.19
N SER A 96 -8.84 -3.68 8.86
CA SER A 96 -7.61 -4.35 8.43
C SER A 96 -7.82 -4.96 7.06
N ILE A 97 -6.82 -4.81 6.21
CA ILE A 97 -6.85 -5.34 4.84
C ILE A 97 -5.56 -6.07 4.53
N ALA A 98 -5.65 -7.02 3.59
CA ALA A 98 -4.49 -7.78 3.15
C ALA A 98 -3.84 -7.08 1.95
N VAL A 99 -2.54 -6.84 2.07
CA VAL A 99 -1.74 -6.28 0.97
C VAL A 99 -1.54 -7.35 -0.09
N GLN A 100 -1.69 -6.96 -1.35
CA GLN A 100 -1.52 -7.84 -2.50
C GLN A 100 -0.23 -7.50 -3.24
N THR A 101 0.25 -8.42 -4.07
CA THR A 101 1.35 -8.14 -4.99
C THR A 101 0.77 -7.95 -6.38
N GLU A 102 1.31 -6.99 -7.15
CA GLU A 102 0.83 -6.76 -8.52
C GLU A 102 1.03 -7.97 -9.43
N ASP A 103 2.09 -8.74 -9.16
CA ASP A 103 2.41 -9.94 -9.95
C ASP A 103 1.56 -11.14 -9.54
N GLY A 104 0.84 -11.04 -8.42
CA GLY A 104 -0.02 -12.10 -7.92
C GLY A 104 -1.42 -12.02 -8.50
N GLU A 105 -2.21 -13.03 -8.19
CA GLU A 105 -3.61 -13.05 -8.56
C GLU A 105 -4.40 -12.23 -7.55
N ILE A 106 -5.09 -11.20 -8.02
CA ILE A 106 -5.93 -10.34 -7.20
C ILE A 106 -7.38 -10.58 -7.58
N LEU A 107 -8.13 -11.20 -6.68
CA LEU A 107 -9.54 -11.48 -6.93
C LEU A 107 -10.36 -10.19 -6.89
N CYS A 108 -11.30 -10.04 -7.82
CA CYS A 108 -12.14 -8.85 -7.89
C CYS A 108 -12.95 -8.67 -6.61
N PRO A 109 -12.83 -7.53 -5.91
CA PRO A 109 -13.58 -7.30 -4.67
C PRO A 109 -15.07 -7.02 -4.89
N HIS A 110 -15.48 -6.75 -6.12
CA HIS A 110 -16.88 -6.47 -6.44
C HIS A 110 -17.66 -7.76 -6.74
N CYS A 111 -17.18 -8.58 -7.68
CA CYS A 111 -17.90 -9.80 -8.04
C CYS A 111 -17.34 -11.07 -7.35
N GLY A 112 -16.09 -11.06 -6.92
CA GLY A 112 -15.46 -12.19 -6.24
C GLY A 112 -15.25 -13.44 -7.09
N LYS A 113 -15.36 -13.34 -8.41
CA LYS A 113 -15.34 -14.51 -9.31
C LYS A 113 -14.11 -14.56 -10.21
N GLU A 114 -13.58 -13.41 -10.60
CA GLU A 114 -12.48 -13.33 -11.56
C GLU A 114 -11.30 -12.58 -10.97
N ASN A 115 -10.11 -12.92 -11.45
CA ASN A 115 -8.91 -12.16 -11.11
C ASN A 115 -8.86 -10.90 -11.94
N LEU A 116 -8.36 -9.82 -11.32
CA LEU A 116 -8.21 -8.53 -11.97
C LEU A 116 -7.04 -8.55 -12.95
N THR A 117 -7.21 -7.86 -14.08
CA THR A 117 -6.08 -7.53 -14.94
C THR A 117 -5.45 -6.23 -14.44
N VAL A 118 -4.13 -6.15 -14.49
CA VAL A 118 -3.38 -5.01 -13.98
C VAL A 118 -2.55 -4.41 -15.09
N GLU A 119 -2.67 -3.09 -15.29
CA GLU A 119 -1.93 -2.37 -16.30
C GLU A 119 -1.36 -1.08 -15.73
N GLU A 120 -0.08 -0.82 -15.98
CA GLU A 120 0.52 0.46 -15.62
C GLU A 120 0.08 1.51 -16.63
N ILE A 121 -0.59 2.55 -16.17
CA ILE A 121 -1.15 3.61 -17.03
C ILE A 121 -0.47 4.96 -16.85
N GLY A 122 0.42 5.11 -15.88
CA GLY A 122 1.09 6.37 -15.63
C GLY A 122 2.12 6.26 -14.53
N ARG A 123 2.73 7.41 -14.21
CA ARG A 123 3.72 7.55 -13.14
C ARG A 123 3.45 8.80 -12.33
N TRP A 124 3.97 8.81 -11.10
CA TRP A 124 3.85 9.95 -10.20
C TRP A 124 5.11 10.08 -9.34
N ASP A 125 5.31 11.26 -8.74
CA ASP A 125 6.42 11.51 -7.82
C ASP A 125 5.95 11.85 -6.41
#